data_b8cddcd740af09835f99e47ef982a7cf
#
_entry.id   b8cddcd740af09835f99e47ef982a7cf
#
_cell.length_a   1.000
_cell.length_b   1.000
_cell.length_c   1.000
_cell.angle_alpha   90.00
_cell.angle_beta   90.00
_cell.angle_gamma   90.00
#
_symmetry.space_group_name_H-M   'P 1'
#
loop_
_entity.id
_entity.type
_entity.pdbx_description
1 polymer ?
#
loop_
_entity_poly.entity_id
_entity_poly.type
_entity_poly.pdbx_seq_one_letter_code
_entity_poly.pdbx_strand_id
1 'polypeptide(L)'
;MPSRAVLFDLDGTLADTAPDLAAALNRLRAEQGLEPMALERVRPFASAGARGLVHVGFGIKPGDGEYASLREAFLEYYAEATCVETRLFPGMQELLQALRARECAWGIVTNKSTRFTEIIISRMNLKPDCVACGDTTPHLKPHPAPLLHAAEQLGLAPQACMYLGDDLRDIQAARAAGMRPIAVDWGYHHPENGGPATWEAESVIGRPQDLIALL
;
A
#
# COMPACT_ATOMS: atom_id res chain seq x y z
N MET A 1 -7.67 16.40 -20.86
CA MET A 1 -7.04 15.24 -20.21
C MET A 1 -5.97 15.76 -19.26
N PRO A 2 -5.74 15.15 -18.10
CA PRO A 2 -4.68 15.60 -17.21
C PRO A 2 -3.32 15.51 -17.91
N SER A 3 -2.40 16.42 -17.61
CA SER A 3 -1.05 16.42 -18.18
C SER A 3 -0.05 15.64 -17.31
N ARG A 4 -0.46 15.27 -16.07
CA ARG A 4 0.36 14.56 -15.07
C ARG A 4 -0.52 13.83 -14.07
N ALA A 5 0.08 12.87 -13.38
CA ALA A 5 -0.60 12.10 -12.33
C ALA A 5 0.28 11.83 -11.13
N VAL A 6 -0.37 11.62 -9.99
CA VAL A 6 0.22 11.09 -8.77
C VAL A 6 -0.42 9.74 -8.46
N LEU A 7 0.38 8.68 -8.43
CA LEU A 7 -0.05 7.34 -8.08
C LEU A 7 0.45 7.00 -6.68
N PHE A 8 -0.38 6.35 -5.89
CA PHE A 8 -0.09 6.00 -4.50
C PHE A 8 -0.14 4.49 -4.29
N ASP A 9 0.77 3.95 -3.49
CA ASP A 9 0.43 2.71 -2.80
C ASP A 9 -0.71 2.95 -1.81
N LEU A 10 -1.37 1.87 -1.38
CA LEU A 10 -2.51 1.96 -0.47
C LEU A 10 -2.06 1.80 0.99
N ASP A 11 -1.57 0.59 1.34
CA ASP A 11 -1.25 0.20 2.71
C ASP A 11 0.05 0.87 3.18
N GLY A 12 -0.01 1.75 4.17
CA GLY A 12 1.17 2.46 4.68
C GLY A 12 1.50 3.76 3.93
N THR A 13 0.85 4.03 2.81
CA THR A 13 1.09 5.25 2.03
C THR A 13 -0.14 6.16 1.99
N LEU A 14 -1.23 5.72 1.34
CA LEU A 14 -2.48 6.47 1.25
C LEU A 14 -3.30 6.32 2.53
N ALA A 15 -3.38 5.09 3.06
CA ALA A 15 -4.20 4.74 4.21
C ALA A 15 -3.44 3.91 5.24
N ASP A 16 -3.72 4.18 6.51
CA ASP A 16 -3.28 3.34 7.64
C ASP A 16 -4.27 2.18 7.80
N THR A 17 -3.93 1.05 7.23
CA THR A 17 -4.69 -0.21 7.27
C THR A 17 -4.19 -1.18 8.32
N ALA A 18 -3.05 -0.90 8.96
CA ALA A 18 -2.41 -1.79 9.93
C ALA A 18 -3.31 -2.14 11.13
N PRO A 19 -4.17 -1.26 11.66
CA PRO A 19 -5.06 -1.63 12.77
C PRO A 19 -6.00 -2.79 12.43
N ASP A 20 -6.66 -2.77 11.28
CA ASP A 20 -7.58 -3.85 10.87
C ASP A 20 -6.82 -5.14 10.54
N LEU A 21 -5.65 -5.04 9.93
CA LEU A 21 -4.78 -6.17 9.67
C LEU A 21 -4.29 -6.83 10.98
N ALA A 22 -3.91 -6.01 11.97
CA ALA A 22 -3.51 -6.50 13.29
C ALA A 22 -4.68 -7.14 14.05
N ALA A 23 -5.89 -6.59 13.94
CA ALA A 23 -7.09 -7.17 14.54
C ALA A 23 -7.40 -8.55 13.96
N ALA A 24 -7.34 -8.72 12.64
CA ALA A 24 -7.51 -10.02 11.98
C ALA A 24 -6.43 -11.03 12.39
N LEU A 25 -5.17 -10.61 12.47
CA LEU A 25 -4.07 -11.44 12.94
C LEU A 25 -4.29 -11.89 14.40
N ASN A 26 -4.67 -10.97 15.28
CA ASN A 26 -4.88 -11.24 16.69
C ASN A 26 -6.08 -12.16 16.94
N ARG A 27 -7.14 -12.03 16.12
CA ARG A 27 -8.25 -12.99 16.15
C ARG A 27 -7.78 -14.39 15.82
N LEU A 28 -7.01 -14.57 14.75
CA LEU A 28 -6.44 -15.86 14.39
C LEU A 28 -5.49 -16.41 15.48
N ARG A 29 -4.67 -15.55 16.08
CA ARG A 29 -3.79 -15.93 17.21
C ARG A 29 -4.58 -16.45 18.41
N ALA A 30 -5.67 -15.76 18.77
CA ALA A 30 -6.54 -16.16 19.89
C ALA A 30 -7.14 -17.56 19.67
N GLU A 31 -7.55 -17.91 18.45
CA GLU A 31 -8.04 -19.26 18.13
C GLU A 31 -6.97 -20.33 18.23
N GLN A 32 -5.70 -19.97 18.05
CA GLN A 32 -4.57 -20.86 18.27
C GLN A 32 -4.05 -20.86 19.73
N GLY A 33 -4.78 -20.20 20.65
CA GLY A 33 -4.39 -20.10 22.06
C GLY A 33 -3.17 -19.22 22.32
N LEU A 34 -2.84 -18.31 21.40
CA LEU A 34 -1.70 -17.40 21.51
C LEU A 34 -2.13 -16.02 21.96
N GLU A 35 -1.30 -15.36 22.78
CA GLU A 35 -1.54 -13.99 23.24
C GLU A 35 -1.55 -12.99 22.06
N PRO A 36 -2.36 -11.94 22.14
CA PRO A 36 -2.39 -10.91 21.10
C PRO A 36 -1.05 -10.17 21.00
N MET A 37 -0.74 -9.72 19.80
CA MET A 37 0.43 -8.88 19.52
C MET A 37 0.04 -7.39 19.54
N ALA A 38 0.90 -6.55 20.12
CA ALA A 38 0.75 -5.11 20.05
C ALA A 38 0.85 -4.60 18.59
N LEU A 39 0.08 -3.57 18.26
CA LEU A 39 0.01 -3.01 16.91
C LEU A 39 1.40 -2.58 16.40
N GLU A 40 2.23 -2.01 17.27
CA GLU A 40 3.59 -1.53 16.95
C GLU A 40 4.51 -2.66 16.46
N ARG A 41 4.26 -3.89 16.91
CA ARG A 41 5.01 -5.08 16.47
C ARG A 41 4.50 -5.63 15.13
N VAL A 42 3.23 -5.42 14.82
CA VAL A 42 2.57 -5.91 13.60
C VAL A 42 2.75 -4.92 12.44
N ARG A 43 2.64 -3.62 12.73
CA ARG A 43 2.66 -2.52 11.76
C ARG A 43 3.79 -2.59 10.72
N PRO A 44 5.07 -2.83 11.08
CA PRO A 44 6.16 -2.89 10.10
C PRO A 44 6.02 -4.01 9.05
N PHE A 45 5.18 -5.00 9.32
CA PHE A 45 4.96 -6.14 8.43
C PHE A 45 3.68 -6.01 7.58
N ALA A 46 2.88 -4.96 7.80
CA ALA A 46 1.58 -4.80 7.15
C ALA A 46 1.70 -4.68 5.62
N SER A 47 2.69 -3.93 5.09
CA SER A 47 2.94 -3.81 3.65
C SER A 47 3.39 -5.14 3.01
N ALA A 48 3.86 -6.12 3.80
CA ALA A 48 4.16 -7.47 3.31
C ALA A 48 2.89 -8.36 3.18
N GLY A 49 1.71 -7.82 3.55
CA GLY A 49 0.41 -8.48 3.45
C GLY A 49 0.32 -9.76 4.27
N ALA A 50 -0.59 -10.67 3.90
CA ALA A 50 -0.82 -11.92 4.63
C ALA A 50 0.46 -12.74 4.84
N ARG A 51 1.41 -12.70 3.88
CA ARG A 51 2.68 -13.42 4.02
C ARG A 51 3.52 -12.91 5.20
N GLY A 52 3.70 -11.61 5.30
CA GLY A 52 4.45 -11.00 6.40
C GLY A 52 3.72 -11.14 7.74
N LEU A 53 2.40 -11.00 7.71
CA LEU A 53 1.58 -11.07 8.91
C LEU A 53 1.50 -12.48 9.50
N VAL A 54 1.35 -13.52 8.68
CA VAL A 54 1.45 -14.93 9.13
C VAL A 54 2.85 -15.22 9.68
N HIS A 55 3.89 -14.69 9.00
CA HIS A 55 5.25 -14.89 9.48
C HIS A 55 5.48 -14.23 10.85
N VAL A 56 5.15 -12.96 11.01
CA VAL A 56 5.35 -12.27 12.31
C VAL A 56 4.47 -12.85 13.41
N GLY A 57 3.26 -13.29 13.05
CA GLY A 57 2.28 -13.84 13.99
C GLY A 57 2.58 -15.24 14.49
N PHE A 58 3.18 -16.10 13.65
CA PHE A 58 3.33 -17.53 13.92
C PHE A 58 4.72 -18.08 13.66
N GLY A 59 5.64 -17.31 13.07
CA GLY A 59 6.96 -17.81 12.63
C GLY A 59 6.91 -18.66 11.36
N ILE A 60 5.73 -18.83 10.74
CA ILE A 60 5.45 -19.71 9.61
C ILE A 60 5.70 -18.98 8.29
N LYS A 61 6.32 -19.65 7.30
CA LYS A 61 6.66 -19.11 5.98
C LYS A 61 5.96 -19.88 4.86
N PRO A 62 5.86 -19.29 3.65
CA PRO A 62 5.42 -20.03 2.47
C PRO A 62 6.25 -21.31 2.27
N GLY A 63 5.58 -22.45 2.11
CA GLY A 63 6.18 -23.78 2.02
C GLY A 63 6.08 -24.61 3.30
N ASP A 64 5.83 -23.98 4.45
CA ASP A 64 5.53 -24.72 5.69
C ASP A 64 4.11 -25.31 5.63
N GLY A 65 3.90 -26.49 6.22
CA GLY A 65 2.65 -27.25 6.06
C GLY A 65 1.38 -26.51 6.50
N GLU A 66 1.48 -25.64 7.50
CA GLU A 66 0.34 -24.88 8.05
C GLU A 66 0.14 -23.52 7.40
N TYR A 67 1.07 -23.07 6.53
CA TYR A 67 1.02 -21.73 5.96
C TYR A 67 -0.27 -21.44 5.18
N ALA A 68 -0.71 -22.38 4.36
CA ALA A 68 -1.88 -22.17 3.51
C ALA A 68 -3.15 -21.96 4.34
N SER A 69 -3.39 -22.78 5.36
CA SER A 69 -4.56 -22.70 6.23
C SER A 69 -4.55 -21.43 7.09
N LEU A 70 -3.41 -21.06 7.67
CA LEU A 70 -3.28 -19.83 8.45
C LEU A 70 -3.48 -18.58 7.58
N ARG A 71 -2.94 -18.59 6.35
CA ARG A 71 -3.12 -17.50 5.41
C ARG A 71 -4.59 -17.34 5.00
N GLU A 72 -5.27 -18.43 4.72
CA GLU A 72 -6.69 -18.44 4.33
C GLU A 72 -7.57 -17.89 5.47
N ALA A 73 -7.43 -18.45 6.68
CA ALA A 73 -8.17 -18.00 7.86
C ALA A 73 -7.90 -16.51 8.17
N PHE A 74 -6.64 -16.05 8.08
CA PHE A 74 -6.31 -14.64 8.22
C PHE A 74 -7.06 -13.76 7.21
N LEU A 75 -7.10 -14.16 5.94
CA LEU A 75 -7.76 -13.38 4.89
C LEU A 75 -9.29 -13.36 5.06
N GLU A 76 -9.88 -14.43 5.59
CA GLU A 76 -11.31 -14.48 5.93
C GLU A 76 -11.63 -13.51 7.08
N TYR A 77 -10.86 -13.54 8.18
CA TYR A 77 -11.06 -12.58 9.28
C TYR A 77 -10.85 -11.14 8.86
N TYR A 78 -9.87 -10.89 8.00
CA TYR A 78 -9.69 -9.56 7.44
C TYR A 78 -10.87 -9.15 6.55
N ALA A 79 -11.44 -10.09 5.77
CA ALA A 79 -12.59 -9.80 4.92
C ALA A 79 -13.84 -9.41 5.71
N GLU A 80 -14.07 -10.05 6.87
CA GLU A 80 -15.21 -9.74 7.75
C GLU A 80 -15.12 -8.32 8.35
N ALA A 81 -13.91 -7.81 8.57
CA ALA A 81 -13.66 -6.56 9.27
C ALA A 81 -12.75 -5.57 8.50
N THR A 82 -12.71 -5.68 7.17
CA THR A 82 -11.93 -4.75 6.33
C THR A 82 -12.44 -3.30 6.51
N CYS A 83 -11.53 -2.35 6.76
CA CYS A 83 -11.82 -0.91 6.84
C CYS A 83 -12.80 -0.54 7.99
N VAL A 84 -12.57 -1.08 9.18
CA VAL A 84 -13.25 -0.67 10.42
C VAL A 84 -12.48 0.48 11.08
N GLU A 85 -11.18 0.30 11.31
CA GLU A 85 -10.27 1.28 11.89
C GLU A 85 -9.33 1.94 10.87
N THR A 86 -9.36 1.48 9.62
CA THR A 86 -8.58 2.07 8.51
C THR A 86 -8.96 3.54 8.32
N ARG A 87 -7.96 4.42 8.21
CA ARG A 87 -8.11 5.86 7.98
C ARG A 87 -7.06 6.35 6.99
N LEU A 88 -7.33 7.44 6.27
CA LEU A 88 -6.28 8.16 5.55
C LEU A 88 -5.20 8.64 6.51
N PHE A 89 -3.95 8.64 6.06
CA PHE A 89 -2.91 9.31 6.84
C PHE A 89 -3.20 10.80 7.00
N PRO A 90 -2.80 11.43 8.14
CA PRO A 90 -3.03 12.85 8.38
C PRO A 90 -2.51 13.72 7.25
N GLY A 91 -3.35 14.62 6.72
CA GLY A 91 -3.03 15.51 5.60
C GLY A 91 -3.26 14.92 4.20
N MET A 92 -3.60 13.63 4.10
CA MET A 92 -3.82 12.98 2.79
C MET A 92 -5.10 13.50 2.11
N GLN A 93 -6.16 13.74 2.87
CA GLN A 93 -7.40 14.28 2.31
C GLN A 93 -7.19 15.64 1.66
N GLU A 94 -6.44 16.52 2.32
CA GLU A 94 -6.08 17.84 1.83
C GLU A 94 -5.20 17.75 0.58
N LEU A 95 -4.26 16.80 0.57
CA LEU A 95 -3.44 16.53 -0.61
C LEU A 95 -4.31 16.11 -1.81
N LEU A 96 -5.22 15.15 -1.65
CA LEU A 96 -6.10 14.69 -2.72
C LEU A 96 -6.99 15.83 -3.26
N GLN A 97 -7.49 16.71 -2.40
CA GLN A 97 -8.22 17.90 -2.80
C GLN A 97 -7.33 18.87 -3.58
N ALA A 98 -6.09 19.07 -3.14
CA ALA A 98 -5.14 19.94 -3.83
C ALA A 98 -4.72 19.41 -5.21
N LEU A 99 -4.61 18.09 -5.39
CA LEU A 99 -4.36 17.48 -6.70
C LEU A 99 -5.54 17.75 -7.66
N ARG A 100 -6.76 17.55 -7.19
CA ARG A 100 -7.98 17.85 -7.99
C ARG A 100 -8.05 19.33 -8.40
N ALA A 101 -7.80 20.23 -7.48
CA ALA A 101 -7.80 21.69 -7.76
C ALA A 101 -6.75 22.09 -8.80
N ARG A 102 -5.71 21.28 -9.01
CA ARG A 102 -4.65 21.46 -10.00
C ARG A 102 -4.85 20.64 -11.29
N GLU A 103 -6.02 20.02 -11.43
CA GLU A 103 -6.29 19.11 -12.56
C GLU A 103 -5.23 18.00 -12.72
N CYS A 104 -4.60 17.61 -11.61
CA CYS A 104 -3.65 16.52 -11.54
C CYS A 104 -4.43 15.23 -11.23
N ALA A 105 -4.38 14.25 -12.13
CA ALA A 105 -4.99 12.95 -11.88
C ALA A 105 -4.31 12.25 -10.71
N TRP A 106 -5.05 11.38 -10.02
CA TRP A 106 -4.46 10.52 -9.01
C TRP A 106 -5.04 9.10 -9.04
N GLY A 107 -4.23 8.12 -8.67
CA GLY A 107 -4.65 6.73 -8.69
C GLY A 107 -4.03 5.90 -7.58
N ILE A 108 -4.49 4.66 -7.47
CA ILE A 108 -4.01 3.67 -6.51
C ILE A 108 -3.34 2.53 -7.28
N VAL A 109 -2.10 2.18 -6.89
CA VAL A 109 -1.39 1.02 -7.41
C VAL A 109 -0.83 0.22 -6.25
N THR A 110 -1.44 -0.92 -5.95
CA THR A 110 -1.15 -1.68 -4.73
C THR A 110 -0.96 -3.17 -5.00
N ASN A 111 -0.18 -3.85 -4.15
CA ASN A 111 -0.09 -5.32 -4.15
C ASN A 111 -1.26 -5.99 -3.42
N LYS A 112 -2.16 -5.20 -2.80
CA LYS A 112 -3.39 -5.69 -2.21
C LYS A 112 -4.36 -6.14 -3.30
N SER A 113 -5.09 -7.26 -3.08
CA SER A 113 -6.06 -7.76 -4.06
C SER A 113 -7.25 -6.82 -4.24
N THR A 114 -7.87 -6.88 -5.41
CA THR A 114 -9.08 -6.12 -5.78
C THR A 114 -10.17 -6.25 -4.71
N ARG A 115 -10.43 -7.46 -4.23
CA ARG A 115 -11.44 -7.76 -3.19
C ARG A 115 -11.37 -6.81 -2.00
N PHE A 116 -10.19 -6.55 -1.46
CA PHE A 116 -10.02 -5.69 -0.27
C PHE A 116 -9.86 -4.22 -0.63
N THR A 117 -9.22 -3.94 -1.75
CA THR A 117 -9.00 -2.57 -2.22
C THR A 117 -10.33 -1.87 -2.52
N GLU A 118 -11.26 -2.53 -3.17
CA GLU A 118 -12.60 -1.98 -3.49
C GLU A 118 -13.42 -1.68 -2.23
N ILE A 119 -13.34 -2.53 -1.20
CA ILE A 119 -13.99 -2.29 0.08
C ILE A 119 -13.46 -1.01 0.72
N ILE A 120 -12.13 -0.83 0.75
CA ILE A 120 -11.49 0.36 1.32
C ILE A 120 -11.89 1.61 0.52
N ILE A 121 -11.77 1.58 -0.81
CA ILE A 121 -12.17 2.69 -1.70
C ILE A 121 -13.63 3.09 -1.44
N SER A 122 -14.52 2.11 -1.38
CA SER A 122 -15.96 2.33 -1.16
C SER A 122 -16.24 2.92 0.22
N ARG A 123 -15.72 2.31 1.30
CA ARG A 123 -15.98 2.73 2.68
C ARG A 123 -15.38 4.10 3.01
N MET A 124 -14.24 4.42 2.41
CA MET A 124 -13.59 5.73 2.57
C MET A 124 -14.07 6.77 1.55
N ASN A 125 -15.03 6.41 0.68
CA ASN A 125 -15.56 7.28 -0.39
C ASN A 125 -14.46 7.91 -1.27
N LEU A 126 -13.42 7.14 -1.57
CA LEU A 126 -12.31 7.58 -2.44
C LEU A 126 -12.77 7.60 -3.90
N LYS A 127 -12.20 8.49 -4.69
CA LYS A 127 -12.53 8.67 -6.11
C LYS A 127 -11.23 8.75 -6.93
N PRO A 128 -10.43 7.66 -6.97
CA PRO A 128 -9.24 7.63 -7.82
C PRO A 128 -9.63 7.62 -9.31
N ASP A 129 -8.78 8.19 -10.16
CA ASP A 129 -8.97 8.19 -11.61
C ASP A 129 -8.52 6.86 -12.25
N CYS A 130 -7.65 6.09 -11.56
CA CYS A 130 -7.31 4.73 -11.93
C CYS A 130 -6.99 3.88 -10.68
N VAL A 131 -7.13 2.55 -10.82
CA VAL A 131 -6.79 1.57 -9.78
C VAL A 131 -6.13 0.36 -10.43
N ALA A 132 -4.95 -0.03 -9.91
CA ALA A 132 -4.30 -1.29 -10.21
C ALA A 132 -4.03 -2.05 -8.92
N CYS A 133 -4.61 -3.23 -8.79
CA CYS A 133 -4.52 -4.11 -7.63
C CYS A 133 -3.53 -5.25 -7.86
N GLY A 134 -3.23 -6.03 -6.82
CA GLY A 134 -2.30 -7.14 -6.89
C GLY A 134 -2.71 -8.27 -7.86
N ASP A 135 -3.94 -8.31 -8.28
CA ASP A 135 -4.51 -9.27 -9.24
C ASP A 135 -4.90 -8.62 -10.59
N THR A 136 -4.57 -7.34 -10.81
CA THR A 136 -4.85 -6.63 -12.07
C THR A 136 -3.88 -7.01 -13.17
N THR A 137 -2.61 -7.23 -12.84
CA THR A 137 -1.55 -7.58 -13.79
C THR A 137 -0.88 -8.90 -13.40
N PRO A 138 -0.19 -9.60 -14.34
CA PRO A 138 0.50 -10.85 -14.03
C PRO A 138 1.63 -10.73 -12.99
N HIS A 139 2.10 -9.52 -12.73
CA HIS A 139 3.22 -9.27 -11.84
C HIS A 139 2.86 -8.23 -10.78
N LEU A 140 3.41 -8.44 -9.58
CA LEU A 140 3.32 -7.53 -8.43
C LEU A 140 4.51 -6.57 -8.39
N LYS A 141 4.41 -5.44 -7.69
CA LYS A 141 5.57 -4.63 -7.31
C LYS A 141 6.59 -5.52 -6.57
N PRO A 142 7.87 -5.48 -6.88
CA PRO A 142 8.62 -4.40 -7.54
C PRO A 142 8.63 -4.44 -9.09
N HIS A 143 7.89 -5.35 -9.74
CA HIS A 143 7.79 -5.33 -11.19
C HIS A 143 7.02 -4.08 -11.67
N PRO A 144 7.43 -3.41 -12.78
CA PRO A 144 6.81 -2.15 -13.22
C PRO A 144 5.40 -2.31 -13.80
N ALA A 145 4.96 -3.51 -14.14
CA ALA A 145 3.70 -3.75 -14.86
C ALA A 145 2.47 -3.08 -14.22
N PRO A 146 2.23 -3.12 -12.89
CA PRO A 146 1.07 -2.44 -12.30
C PRO A 146 1.09 -0.92 -12.48
N LEU A 147 2.28 -0.30 -12.42
CA LEU A 147 2.46 1.13 -12.59
C LEU A 147 2.27 1.56 -14.06
N LEU A 148 2.83 0.78 -14.99
CA LEU A 148 2.65 1.01 -16.43
C LEU A 148 1.19 0.86 -16.84
N HIS A 149 0.48 -0.14 -16.30
CA HIS A 149 -0.96 -0.33 -16.50
C HIS A 149 -1.77 0.90 -16.01
N ALA A 150 -1.44 1.43 -14.82
CA ALA A 150 -2.11 2.63 -14.31
C ALA A 150 -1.86 3.87 -15.18
N ALA A 151 -0.64 4.07 -15.68
CA ALA A 151 -0.32 5.15 -16.62
C ALA A 151 -1.10 5.00 -17.94
N GLU A 152 -1.21 3.79 -18.46
CA GLU A 152 -2.00 3.48 -19.66
C GLU A 152 -3.49 3.79 -19.45
N GLN A 153 -4.09 3.41 -18.31
CA GLN A 153 -5.46 3.75 -17.97
C GLN A 153 -5.71 5.26 -17.97
N LEU A 154 -4.72 6.06 -17.56
CA LEU A 154 -4.80 7.51 -17.55
C LEU A 154 -4.47 8.16 -18.89
N GLY A 155 -3.97 7.40 -19.87
CA GLY A 155 -3.49 7.91 -21.15
C GLY A 155 -2.24 8.79 -21.01
N LEU A 156 -1.38 8.52 -20.02
CA LEU A 156 -0.19 9.30 -19.71
C LEU A 156 1.10 8.52 -19.98
N ALA A 157 2.14 9.23 -20.40
CA ALA A 157 3.49 8.67 -20.41
C ALA A 157 3.97 8.45 -18.96
N PRO A 158 4.69 7.35 -18.65
CA PRO A 158 5.19 7.08 -17.29
C PRO A 158 5.98 8.25 -16.68
N GLN A 159 6.75 8.97 -17.50
CA GLN A 159 7.55 10.14 -17.07
C GLN A 159 6.70 11.32 -16.58
N ALA A 160 5.41 11.36 -16.92
CA ALA A 160 4.45 12.34 -16.42
C ALA A 160 3.81 11.92 -15.08
N CYS A 161 4.19 10.77 -14.55
CA CYS A 161 3.66 10.22 -13.32
C CYS A 161 4.69 10.25 -12.19
N MET A 162 4.22 10.55 -10.97
CA MET A 162 4.94 10.29 -9.72
C MET A 162 4.32 9.07 -9.06
N TYR A 163 5.14 8.27 -8.40
CA TYR A 163 4.65 7.16 -7.59
C TYR A 163 5.15 7.29 -6.15
N LEU A 164 4.20 7.27 -5.20
CA LEU A 164 4.45 7.35 -3.77
C LEU A 164 4.31 5.99 -3.12
N GLY A 165 5.27 5.61 -2.27
CA GLY A 165 5.21 4.37 -1.51
C GLY A 165 6.08 4.38 -0.26
N ASP A 166 5.76 3.48 0.68
CA ASP A 166 6.43 3.30 1.96
C ASP A 166 7.30 2.04 2.03
N ASP A 167 7.47 1.35 0.91
CA ASP A 167 8.26 0.12 0.82
C ASP A 167 9.30 0.21 -0.32
N LEU A 168 10.45 -0.46 -0.15
CA LEU A 168 11.50 -0.51 -1.18
C LEU A 168 10.98 -0.99 -2.53
N ARG A 169 10.01 -1.92 -2.55
CA ARG A 169 9.37 -2.44 -3.77
C ARG A 169 8.66 -1.36 -4.57
N ASP A 170 8.16 -0.32 -3.92
CA ASP A 170 7.49 0.82 -4.54
C ASP A 170 8.47 1.65 -5.35
N ILE A 171 9.60 1.96 -4.74
CA ILE A 171 10.66 2.75 -5.35
C ILE A 171 11.29 2.00 -6.52
N GLN A 172 11.54 0.69 -6.34
CA GLN A 172 12.03 -0.17 -7.42
C GLN A 172 11.07 -0.25 -8.60
N ALA A 173 9.76 -0.43 -8.34
CA ALA A 173 8.72 -0.48 -9.38
C ALA A 173 8.61 0.86 -10.13
N ALA A 174 8.64 1.99 -9.42
CA ALA A 174 8.56 3.31 -10.02
C ALA A 174 9.77 3.60 -10.93
N ARG A 175 10.98 3.31 -10.46
CA ARG A 175 12.21 3.45 -11.26
C ARG A 175 12.17 2.58 -12.52
N ALA A 176 11.77 1.31 -12.37
CA ALA A 176 11.66 0.38 -13.48
C ALA A 176 10.57 0.78 -14.50
N ALA A 177 9.52 1.47 -14.05
CA ALA A 177 8.48 2.04 -14.91
C ALA A 177 8.87 3.37 -15.58
N GLY A 178 9.99 3.99 -15.17
CA GLY A 178 10.38 5.32 -15.63
C GLY A 178 9.53 6.45 -15.04
N MET A 179 8.89 6.20 -13.90
CA MET A 179 8.16 7.19 -13.09
C MET A 179 9.07 7.85 -12.06
N ARG A 180 8.69 9.02 -11.54
CA ARG A 180 9.40 9.69 -10.44
C ARG A 180 9.08 8.97 -9.12
N PRO A 181 10.05 8.29 -8.46
CA PRO A 181 9.86 7.55 -7.22
C PRO A 181 9.93 8.49 -6.01
N ILE A 182 8.87 8.57 -5.23
CA ILE A 182 8.81 9.36 -3.99
C ILE A 182 8.61 8.40 -2.81
N ALA A 183 9.56 8.35 -1.90
CA ALA A 183 9.43 7.61 -0.67
C ALA A 183 8.71 8.44 0.40
N VAL A 184 7.84 7.81 1.18
CA VAL A 184 7.13 8.46 2.30
C VAL A 184 7.71 7.99 3.63
N ASP A 185 7.90 8.93 4.59
CA ASP A 185 8.52 8.65 5.89
C ASP A 185 7.49 8.36 7.01
N TRP A 186 6.20 8.44 6.73
CA TRP A 186 5.13 8.12 7.69
C TRP A 186 4.63 6.67 7.62
N GLY A 187 5.17 5.86 6.70
CA GLY A 187 4.68 4.51 6.40
C GLY A 187 5.11 3.42 7.38
N TYR A 188 5.02 2.16 6.94
CA TYR A 188 5.27 1.00 7.81
C TYR A 188 6.73 0.57 7.86
N HIS A 189 7.50 0.82 6.82
CA HIS A 189 8.95 0.56 6.70
C HIS A 189 9.37 -0.81 7.24
N HIS A 190 9.28 -1.84 6.39
CA HIS A 190 9.69 -3.19 6.79
C HIS A 190 11.15 -3.21 7.30
N PRO A 191 11.44 -3.81 8.47
CA PRO A 191 12.76 -3.71 9.12
C PRO A 191 13.94 -4.19 8.26
N GLU A 192 13.69 -5.15 7.36
CA GLU A 192 14.73 -5.71 6.47
C GLU A 192 15.05 -4.83 5.26
N ASN A 193 14.21 -3.83 4.96
CA ASN A 193 14.34 -3.00 3.75
C ASN A 193 15.18 -1.73 3.96
N GLY A 194 15.72 -1.51 5.16
CA GLY A 194 16.31 -0.22 5.53
C GLY A 194 15.26 0.89 5.61
N GLY A 195 15.69 2.13 5.71
CA GLY A 195 14.80 3.29 5.75
C GLY A 195 14.65 3.97 4.39
N PRO A 196 13.62 4.84 4.21
CA PRO A 196 13.33 5.53 2.95
C PRO A 196 14.53 6.29 2.35
N ALA A 197 15.40 6.82 3.18
CA ALA A 197 16.63 7.53 2.77
C ALA A 197 17.65 6.63 2.03
N THR A 198 17.52 5.30 2.14
CA THR A 198 18.45 4.35 1.52
C THR A 198 17.92 3.73 0.22
N TRP A 199 16.68 4.03 -0.18
CA TRP A 199 16.01 3.35 -1.30
C TRP A 199 16.26 3.97 -2.68
N GLU A 200 17.09 5.03 -2.75
CA GLU A 200 17.36 5.76 -3.98
C GLU A 200 16.08 6.37 -4.62
N ALA A 201 15.14 6.83 -3.79
CA ALA A 201 14.01 7.62 -4.25
C ALA A 201 14.49 9.00 -4.75
N GLU A 202 13.75 9.63 -5.65
CA GLU A 202 14.04 11.01 -6.09
C GLU A 202 13.88 12.00 -4.94
N SER A 203 12.91 11.74 -4.07
CA SER A 203 12.66 12.52 -2.85
C SER A 203 12.10 11.64 -1.74
N VAL A 204 12.38 12.01 -0.50
CA VAL A 204 11.73 11.48 0.70
C VAL A 204 10.91 12.61 1.31
N ILE A 205 9.61 12.37 1.53
CA ILE A 205 8.70 13.37 2.10
C ILE A 205 8.19 12.91 3.46
N GLY A 206 8.16 13.83 4.44
CA GLY A 206 7.72 13.54 5.81
C GLY A 206 6.22 13.71 6.02
N ARG A 207 5.54 14.45 5.14
CA ARG A 207 4.10 14.71 5.23
C ARG A 207 3.49 14.75 3.83
N PRO A 208 2.19 14.36 3.67
CA PRO A 208 1.52 14.41 2.38
C PRO A 208 1.60 15.78 1.68
N GLN A 209 1.49 16.88 2.42
CA GLN A 209 1.53 18.23 1.88
C GLN A 209 2.87 18.60 1.23
N ASP A 210 3.97 17.95 1.64
CA ASP A 210 5.30 18.22 1.09
C ASP A 210 5.38 17.87 -0.41
N LEU A 211 4.49 16.97 -0.89
CA LEU A 211 4.37 16.64 -2.31
C LEU A 211 4.01 17.84 -3.19
N ILE A 212 3.26 18.80 -2.65
CA ILE A 212 2.80 19.96 -3.43
C ILE A 212 3.95 20.79 -4.00
N ALA A 213 5.09 20.81 -3.30
CA ALA A 213 6.29 21.50 -3.77
C ALA A 213 7.03 20.76 -4.89
N LEU A 214 6.71 19.48 -5.13
CA LEU A 214 7.32 18.63 -6.17
C LEU A 214 6.48 18.57 -7.45
N LEU A 215 5.22 19.05 -7.40
CA LEU A 215 4.30 19.16 -8.53
C LEU A 215 4.69 20.37 -9.39
#